data_1986d4fe5cfe921f4aca7801487a391f
#
_entry.id   1986d4fe5cfe921f4aca7801487a391f
#
_cell.length_a   1.000
_cell.length_b   1.000
_cell.length_c   1.000
_cell.angle_alpha   90.00
_cell.angle_beta   90.00
_cell.angle_gamma   90.00
#
_symmetry.space_group_name_H-M   'P 1'
#
loop_
_entity.id
_entity.type
_entity.pdbx_description
1 polymer ?
#
loop_
_entity_poly.entity_id
_entity_poly.type
_entity_poly.pdbx_seq_one_letter_code
_entity_poly.pdbx_strand_id
1 'polypeptide(L)'
;MRYAVCNELLRDLPREEGLRLAASFGYQALEVAPFTLATYADQISTEMRRDYREAAERHGLPILGLHWLLAKTEGFHLTRPDRAIRQKTADYLGTLAKLCQDLGGNLMVLGSPAQRNFGPDQNHDLATQCAIETLQWALPALEKYQVQIAIEPLGPGEGNFLNHASQARQIIEQIDSPWIRLHLDVKAMSSEGMPIDQIIR
;
A
#
# COMPACT_ATOMS: atom_id res chain seq x y z
N MET A 1 22.00 1.50 4.63
CA MET A 1 20.53 1.58 4.65
C MET A 1 20.12 2.67 3.67
N ARG A 2 19.01 2.52 2.95
CA ARG A 2 18.45 3.57 2.07
C ARG A 2 17.17 4.10 2.69
N TYR A 3 16.89 5.38 2.49
CA TYR A 3 15.74 6.05 3.10
C TYR A 3 14.84 6.64 2.02
N ALA A 4 13.55 6.38 2.13
CA ALA A 4 12.50 7.01 1.33
C ALA A 4 11.63 7.90 2.23
N VAL A 5 10.94 8.86 1.65
CA VAL A 5 9.96 9.71 2.33
C VAL A 5 8.62 9.64 1.62
N CYS A 6 7.55 9.67 2.41
CA CYS A 6 6.18 9.71 1.90
C CYS A 6 5.82 11.12 1.45
N ASN A 7 5.28 11.24 0.24
CA ASN A 7 4.99 12.55 -0.35
C ASN A 7 3.88 13.34 0.35
N GLU A 8 3.01 12.69 1.12
CA GLU A 8 1.98 13.41 1.87
C GLU A 8 2.55 14.31 2.97
N LEU A 9 3.76 14.05 3.45
CA LEU A 9 4.46 14.93 4.38
C LEU A 9 4.87 16.26 3.73
N LEU A 10 4.92 16.30 2.41
CA LEU A 10 5.33 17.46 1.61
C LEU A 10 4.14 18.19 0.96
N ARG A 11 2.90 17.72 1.18
CA ARG A 11 1.70 18.16 0.45
C ARG A 11 1.36 19.64 0.61
N ASP A 12 1.81 20.26 1.71
CA ASP A 12 1.55 21.67 2.00
C ASP A 12 2.56 22.62 1.33
N LEU A 13 3.54 22.05 0.60
CA LEU A 13 4.55 22.76 -0.17
C LEU A 13 4.25 22.65 -1.68
N PRO A 14 4.67 23.64 -2.49
CA PRO A 14 4.77 23.47 -3.93
C PRO A 14 5.62 22.24 -4.26
N ARG A 15 5.21 21.44 -5.26
CA ARG A 15 5.84 20.15 -5.61
C ARG A 15 7.37 20.23 -5.71
N GLU A 16 7.89 21.16 -6.48
CA GLU A 16 9.35 21.31 -6.69
C GLU A 16 10.09 21.68 -5.39
N GLU A 17 9.46 22.48 -4.53
CA GLU A 17 10.03 22.84 -3.23
C GLU A 17 10.06 21.65 -2.28
N GLY A 18 8.96 20.87 -2.20
CA GLY A 18 8.91 19.65 -1.40
C GLY A 18 9.95 18.62 -1.83
N LEU A 19 10.09 18.39 -3.14
CA LEU A 19 11.08 17.47 -3.69
C LEU A 19 12.51 17.94 -3.37
N ARG A 20 12.81 19.22 -3.57
CA ARG A 20 14.11 19.82 -3.23
C ARG A 20 14.42 19.67 -1.74
N LEU A 21 13.43 19.90 -0.87
CA LEU A 21 13.57 19.77 0.57
C LEU A 21 13.88 18.32 0.96
N ALA A 22 13.11 17.34 0.45
CA ALA A 22 13.35 15.93 0.70
C ALA A 22 14.77 15.49 0.28
N ALA A 23 15.22 15.90 -0.91
CA ALA A 23 16.56 15.63 -1.38
C ALA A 23 17.63 16.25 -0.47
N SER A 24 17.41 17.48 0.04
CA SER A 24 18.36 18.17 0.92
C SER A 24 18.53 17.48 2.28
N PHE A 25 17.53 16.72 2.75
CA PHE A 25 17.62 15.88 3.95
C PHE A 25 18.26 14.50 3.70
N GLY A 26 18.69 14.22 2.47
CA GLY A 26 19.39 12.98 2.14
C GLY A 26 18.45 11.77 1.89
N TYR A 27 17.15 11.99 1.70
CA TYR A 27 16.29 10.95 1.19
C TYR A 27 16.70 10.54 -0.22
N GLN A 28 16.51 9.27 -0.55
CA GLN A 28 17.01 8.65 -1.78
C GLN A 28 15.89 8.13 -2.67
N ALA A 29 14.65 8.19 -2.20
CA ALA A 29 13.46 7.80 -2.95
C ALA A 29 12.20 8.43 -2.35
N LEU A 30 11.09 8.35 -3.11
CA LEU A 30 9.75 8.71 -2.65
C LEU A 30 8.83 7.49 -2.61
N GLU A 31 7.92 7.49 -1.64
CA GLU A 31 6.66 6.76 -1.70
C GLU A 31 5.52 7.74 -1.96
N VAL A 32 4.57 7.36 -2.80
CA VAL A 32 3.48 8.24 -3.21
C VAL A 32 2.15 7.75 -2.64
N ALA A 33 1.45 8.63 -1.92
CA ALA A 33 0.05 8.42 -1.56
C ALA A 33 -0.83 8.87 -2.72
N PRO A 34 -1.59 7.99 -3.39
CA PRO A 34 -2.36 8.34 -4.60
C PRO A 34 -3.31 9.52 -4.39
N PHE A 35 -3.93 9.63 -3.22
CA PHE A 35 -4.87 10.71 -2.90
C PHE A 35 -4.24 12.12 -2.87
N THR A 36 -2.91 12.22 -2.85
CA THR A 36 -2.21 13.52 -2.98
C THR A 36 -2.21 14.02 -4.42
N LEU A 37 -2.45 13.14 -5.38
CA LEU A 37 -2.50 13.46 -6.82
C LEU A 37 -3.94 13.60 -7.32
N ALA A 38 -4.84 12.69 -6.93
CA ALA A 38 -6.28 12.75 -7.19
C ALA A 38 -7.04 11.81 -6.24
N THR A 39 -8.35 11.97 -6.10
CA THR A 39 -9.18 11.12 -5.23
C THR A 39 -9.11 9.65 -5.64
N TYR A 40 -9.10 9.37 -6.95
CA TYR A 40 -8.99 8.01 -7.48
C TYR A 40 -7.84 7.92 -8.49
N ALA A 41 -7.17 6.78 -8.52
CA ALA A 41 -6.00 6.55 -9.37
C ALA A 41 -6.27 6.66 -10.88
N ASP A 42 -7.48 6.35 -11.33
CA ASP A 42 -7.92 6.47 -12.73
C ASP A 42 -8.13 7.93 -13.17
N GLN A 43 -8.28 8.85 -12.23
CA GLN A 43 -8.34 10.28 -12.47
C GLN A 43 -6.96 10.92 -12.72
N ILE A 44 -5.87 10.22 -12.40
CA ILE A 44 -4.50 10.69 -12.61
C ILE A 44 -4.13 10.39 -14.06
N SER A 45 -4.10 11.43 -14.90
CA SER A 45 -3.80 11.28 -16.33
C SER A 45 -2.38 10.76 -16.58
N THR A 46 -2.14 10.17 -17.75
CA THR A 46 -0.81 9.69 -18.15
C THR A 46 0.23 10.84 -18.14
N GLU A 47 -0.19 12.03 -18.51
CA GLU A 47 0.66 13.22 -18.47
C GLU A 47 1.04 13.58 -17.04
N MET A 48 0.05 13.63 -16.10
CA MET A 48 0.33 13.88 -14.68
C MET A 48 1.32 12.86 -14.09
N ARG A 49 1.15 11.56 -14.43
CA ARG A 49 2.05 10.48 -13.96
C ARG A 49 3.48 10.72 -14.45
N ARG A 50 3.63 11.00 -15.74
CA ARG A 50 4.93 11.28 -16.36
C ARG A 50 5.58 12.51 -15.71
N ASP A 51 4.85 13.62 -15.63
CA ASP A 51 5.38 14.88 -15.12
C ASP A 51 5.79 14.79 -13.64
N TYR A 52 5.02 14.02 -12.85
CA TYR A 52 5.37 13.79 -11.44
C TYR A 52 6.63 12.92 -11.31
N ARG A 53 6.72 11.84 -12.09
CA ARG A 53 7.90 10.98 -12.15
C ARG A 53 9.15 11.76 -12.56
N GLU A 54 9.09 12.50 -13.66
CA GLU A 54 10.20 13.29 -14.16
C GLU A 54 10.65 14.37 -13.15
N ALA A 55 9.70 15.00 -12.45
CA ALA A 55 10.02 15.95 -11.39
C ALA A 55 10.80 15.26 -10.25
N ALA A 56 10.36 14.13 -9.77
CA ALA A 56 11.04 13.38 -8.72
C ALA A 56 12.45 12.93 -9.17
N GLU A 57 12.58 12.42 -10.39
CA GLU A 57 13.86 12.00 -10.97
C GLU A 57 14.87 13.16 -11.08
N ARG A 58 14.42 14.37 -11.49
CA ARG A 58 15.29 15.57 -11.54
C ARG A 58 15.89 15.94 -10.19
N HIS A 59 15.21 15.62 -9.09
CA HIS A 59 15.71 15.84 -7.73
C HIS A 59 16.47 14.64 -7.15
N GLY A 60 16.72 13.58 -7.95
CA GLY A 60 17.40 12.37 -7.49
C GLY A 60 16.55 11.51 -6.54
N LEU A 61 15.22 11.63 -6.60
CA LEU A 61 14.25 10.93 -5.78
C LEU A 61 13.37 9.99 -6.61
N PRO A 62 13.90 8.88 -7.17
CA PRO A 62 13.07 7.93 -7.89
C PRO A 62 11.90 7.46 -7.01
N ILE A 63 10.75 7.22 -7.63
CA ILE A 63 9.57 6.71 -6.91
C ILE A 63 9.75 5.23 -6.67
N LEU A 64 9.74 4.82 -5.38
CA LEU A 64 9.84 3.43 -4.95
C LEU A 64 8.52 2.70 -5.15
N GLY A 65 7.41 3.36 -4.82
CA GLY A 65 6.10 2.76 -4.87
C GLY A 65 4.99 3.62 -4.32
N LEU A 66 3.87 2.97 -3.99
CA LEU A 66 2.68 3.60 -3.43
C LEU A 66 2.44 3.14 -2.00
N HIS A 67 1.86 4.01 -1.19
CA HIS A 67 1.31 3.67 0.12
C HIS A 67 -0.04 4.37 0.33
N TRP A 68 -0.76 4.08 1.40
CA TRP A 68 -2.11 4.60 1.63
C TRP A 68 -3.08 4.29 0.47
N LEU A 69 -3.02 3.07 -0.07
CA LEU A 69 -3.63 2.66 -1.35
C LEU A 69 -5.12 2.97 -1.47
N LEU A 70 -5.89 2.73 -0.40
CA LEU A 70 -7.34 2.89 -0.38
C LEU A 70 -7.78 4.10 0.47
N ALA A 71 -6.85 4.89 1.00
CA ALA A 71 -7.17 6.03 1.83
C ALA A 71 -7.98 7.08 1.05
N LYS A 72 -8.98 7.65 1.71
CA LYS A 72 -9.91 8.67 1.16
C LYS A 72 -10.72 8.19 -0.06
N THR A 73 -10.79 6.90 -0.31
CA THR A 73 -11.66 6.30 -1.33
C THR A 73 -12.88 5.66 -0.69
N GLU A 74 -13.95 5.49 -1.48
CA GLU A 74 -15.20 4.87 -1.05
C GLU A 74 -15.57 3.67 -1.93
N GLY A 75 -16.31 2.71 -1.33
CA GLY A 75 -16.82 1.55 -2.05
C GLY A 75 -15.79 0.46 -2.30
N PHE A 76 -14.63 0.48 -1.62
CA PHE A 76 -13.62 -0.58 -1.62
C PHE A 76 -13.49 -1.19 -0.24
N HIS A 77 -13.29 -2.50 -0.18
CA HIS A 77 -13.05 -3.19 1.07
C HIS A 77 -12.44 -4.57 0.85
N LEU A 78 -11.40 -4.90 1.61
CA LEU A 78 -10.64 -6.14 1.46
C LEU A 78 -11.37 -7.36 2.02
N THR A 79 -12.06 -7.20 3.16
CA THR A 79 -12.59 -8.29 3.97
C THR A 79 -14.11 -8.43 3.95
N ARG A 80 -14.86 -7.54 3.30
CA ARG A 80 -16.33 -7.61 3.26
C ARG A 80 -16.82 -8.93 2.66
N PRO A 81 -17.91 -9.55 3.20
CA PRO A 81 -18.52 -10.73 2.61
C PRO A 81 -19.08 -10.49 1.20
N ASP A 82 -19.48 -9.26 0.89
CA ASP A 82 -19.98 -8.86 -0.43
C ASP A 82 -18.89 -9.04 -1.51
N ARG A 83 -19.12 -10.03 -2.39
CA ARG A 83 -18.20 -10.36 -3.47
C ARG A 83 -18.02 -9.22 -4.47
N ALA A 84 -19.06 -8.44 -4.75
CA ALA A 84 -18.99 -7.35 -5.73
C ALA A 84 -18.06 -6.23 -5.23
N ILE A 85 -18.13 -5.90 -3.93
CA ILE A 85 -17.22 -4.94 -3.30
C ILE A 85 -15.77 -5.44 -3.36
N ARG A 86 -15.53 -6.73 -3.06
CA ARG A 86 -14.19 -7.31 -3.12
C ARG A 86 -13.63 -7.37 -4.54
N GLN A 87 -14.48 -7.73 -5.54
CA GLN A 87 -14.04 -7.71 -6.94
C GLN A 87 -13.67 -6.29 -7.37
N LYS A 88 -14.52 -5.30 -7.06
CA LYS A 88 -14.20 -3.90 -7.31
C LYS A 88 -12.89 -3.47 -6.64
N THR A 89 -12.62 -3.97 -5.43
CA THR A 89 -11.37 -3.68 -4.71
C THR A 89 -10.17 -4.30 -5.43
N ALA A 90 -10.27 -5.54 -5.86
CA ALA A 90 -9.21 -6.22 -6.63
C ALA A 90 -8.91 -5.50 -7.96
N ASP A 91 -9.96 -5.09 -8.68
CA ASP A 91 -9.82 -4.33 -9.94
C ASP A 91 -9.12 -2.98 -9.70
N TYR A 92 -9.46 -2.32 -8.58
CA TYR A 92 -8.81 -1.06 -8.21
C TYR A 92 -7.36 -1.24 -7.77
N LEU A 93 -7.02 -2.33 -7.10
CA LEU A 93 -5.62 -2.69 -6.82
C LEU A 93 -4.83 -2.88 -8.13
N GLY A 94 -5.47 -3.43 -9.17
CA GLY A 94 -4.89 -3.49 -10.51
C GLY A 94 -4.68 -2.11 -11.16
N THR A 95 -5.61 -1.18 -10.95
CA THR A 95 -5.47 0.22 -11.39
C THR A 95 -4.32 0.93 -10.68
N LEU A 96 -4.16 0.69 -9.38
CA LEU A 96 -3.04 1.18 -8.58
C LEU A 96 -1.71 0.58 -9.02
N ALA A 97 -1.67 -0.72 -9.36
CA ALA A 97 -0.47 -1.37 -9.89
C ALA A 97 0.00 -0.71 -11.19
N LYS A 98 -0.94 -0.40 -12.11
CA LYS A 98 -0.61 0.37 -13.31
C LYS A 98 -0.08 1.76 -12.97
N LEU A 99 -0.72 2.49 -12.07
CA LEU A 99 -0.23 3.81 -11.60
C LEU A 99 1.18 3.71 -11.02
N CYS A 100 1.44 2.71 -10.19
CA CYS A 100 2.73 2.46 -9.57
C CYS A 100 3.82 2.28 -10.65
N GLN A 101 3.58 1.42 -11.63
CA GLN A 101 4.48 1.20 -12.77
C GLN A 101 4.71 2.48 -13.59
N ASP A 102 3.64 3.21 -13.93
CA ASP A 102 3.74 4.45 -14.72
C ASP A 102 4.60 5.52 -14.00
N LEU A 103 4.53 5.55 -12.67
CA LEU A 103 5.36 6.41 -11.82
C LEU A 103 6.81 5.89 -11.66
N GLY A 104 7.11 4.68 -12.12
CA GLY A 104 8.44 4.07 -12.03
C GLY A 104 8.67 3.21 -10.79
N GLY A 105 7.65 3.02 -9.95
CA GLY A 105 7.69 2.16 -8.76
C GLY A 105 7.34 0.71 -9.06
N ASN A 106 7.61 -0.17 -8.10
CA ASN A 106 7.31 -1.60 -8.18
C ASN A 106 6.76 -2.20 -6.87
N LEU A 107 6.42 -1.36 -5.89
CA LEU A 107 5.93 -1.78 -4.58
C LEU A 107 4.70 -0.96 -4.18
N MET A 108 3.71 -1.60 -3.58
CA MET A 108 2.53 -0.96 -3.01
C MET A 108 2.32 -1.45 -1.58
N VAL A 109 2.31 -0.54 -0.60
CA VAL A 109 2.08 -0.88 0.81
C VAL A 109 0.59 -0.85 1.13
N LEU A 110 0.03 -2.00 1.50
CA LEU A 110 -1.38 -2.17 1.83
C LEU A 110 -1.59 -2.15 3.34
N GLY A 111 -1.79 -0.93 3.89
CA GLY A 111 -2.03 -0.70 5.31
C GLY A 111 -3.38 -0.06 5.65
N SER A 112 -4.22 0.26 4.69
CA SER A 112 -5.47 1.03 4.85
C SER A 112 -6.47 0.40 5.85
N PRO A 113 -6.56 0.87 7.11
CA PRO A 113 -7.36 0.19 8.15
C PRO A 113 -8.86 0.26 7.89
N ALA A 114 -9.37 1.39 7.43
CA ALA A 114 -10.81 1.58 7.21
C ALA A 114 -11.38 0.63 6.14
N GLN A 115 -10.55 0.17 5.19
CA GLN A 115 -10.97 -0.70 4.11
C GLN A 115 -10.64 -2.18 4.35
N ARG A 116 -10.30 -2.56 5.59
CA ARG A 116 -10.03 -3.96 5.94
C ARG A 116 -10.61 -4.43 7.27
N ASN A 117 -11.09 -3.50 8.12
CA ASN A 117 -11.73 -3.86 9.38
C ASN A 117 -13.03 -4.61 9.14
N PHE A 118 -13.24 -5.73 9.80
CA PHE A 118 -14.47 -6.49 9.69
C PHE A 118 -15.52 -6.07 10.74
N GLY A 119 -16.80 -6.24 10.37
CA GLY A 119 -17.95 -5.89 11.22
C GLY A 119 -18.30 -6.96 12.25
N PRO A 120 -19.27 -6.66 13.15
CA PRO A 120 -19.67 -7.56 14.25
C PRO A 120 -20.27 -8.91 13.75
N ASP A 121 -20.83 -8.93 12.55
CA ASP A 121 -21.43 -10.14 11.95
C ASP A 121 -20.41 -11.03 11.22
N GLN A 122 -19.11 -10.74 11.35
CA GLN A 122 -18.02 -11.41 10.68
C GLN A 122 -16.96 -11.82 11.71
N ASN A 123 -16.41 -13.01 11.59
CA ASN A 123 -15.26 -13.45 12.38
C ASN A 123 -13.95 -13.26 11.62
N HIS A 124 -12.83 -13.41 12.33
CA HIS A 124 -11.49 -13.25 11.78
C HIS A 124 -11.21 -14.21 10.62
N ASP A 125 -11.66 -15.46 10.70
CA ASP A 125 -11.39 -16.49 9.68
C ASP A 125 -12.07 -16.14 8.36
N LEU A 126 -13.35 -15.71 8.40
CA LEU A 126 -14.09 -15.27 7.22
C LEU A 126 -13.43 -14.00 6.62
N ALA A 127 -13.01 -13.05 7.47
CA ALA A 127 -12.30 -11.86 7.03
C ALA A 127 -10.98 -12.21 6.32
N THR A 128 -10.24 -13.17 6.87
CA THR A 128 -8.99 -13.70 6.29
C THR A 128 -9.24 -14.34 4.93
N GLN A 129 -10.24 -15.21 4.82
CA GLN A 129 -10.61 -15.85 3.56
C GLN A 129 -11.00 -14.80 2.50
N CYS A 130 -11.84 -13.83 2.86
CA CYS A 130 -12.22 -12.74 1.97
C CYS A 130 -11.00 -11.92 1.49
N ALA A 131 -10.06 -11.63 2.37
CA ALA A 131 -8.84 -10.91 2.03
C ALA A 131 -7.96 -11.70 1.06
N ILE A 132 -7.78 -13.01 1.31
CA ILE A 132 -7.03 -13.91 0.43
C ILE A 132 -7.64 -13.92 -0.98
N GLU A 133 -8.95 -14.15 -1.09
CA GLU A 133 -9.64 -14.15 -2.38
C GLU A 133 -9.48 -12.81 -3.12
N THR A 134 -9.64 -11.70 -2.41
CA THR A 134 -9.50 -10.35 -2.99
C THR A 134 -8.10 -10.12 -3.54
N LEU A 135 -7.08 -10.52 -2.80
CA LEU A 135 -5.68 -10.40 -3.24
C LEU A 135 -5.36 -11.35 -4.40
N GLN A 136 -5.88 -12.58 -4.38
CA GLN A 136 -5.73 -13.52 -5.48
C GLN A 136 -6.33 -12.98 -6.78
N TRP A 137 -7.48 -12.31 -6.74
CA TRP A 137 -8.07 -11.69 -7.93
C TRP A 137 -7.24 -10.53 -8.48
N ALA A 138 -6.43 -9.87 -7.65
CA ALA A 138 -5.51 -8.82 -8.09
C ALA A 138 -4.21 -9.36 -8.73
N LEU A 139 -3.82 -10.62 -8.49
CA LEU A 139 -2.53 -11.19 -8.93
C LEU A 139 -2.25 -11.02 -10.43
N PRO A 140 -3.20 -11.26 -11.36
CA PRO A 140 -2.93 -11.11 -12.79
C PRO A 140 -2.50 -9.68 -13.17
N ALA A 141 -3.05 -8.68 -12.49
CA ALA A 141 -2.67 -7.28 -12.72
C ALA A 141 -1.29 -6.97 -12.10
N LEU A 142 -1.01 -7.48 -10.91
CA LEU A 142 0.29 -7.32 -10.25
C LEU A 142 1.41 -7.92 -11.10
N GLU A 143 1.20 -9.12 -11.62
CA GLU A 143 2.13 -9.78 -12.52
C GLU A 143 2.31 -9.01 -13.83
N LYS A 144 1.21 -8.58 -14.46
CA LYS A 144 1.24 -7.80 -15.69
C LYS A 144 2.08 -6.52 -15.56
N TYR A 145 1.93 -5.82 -14.45
CA TYR A 145 2.62 -4.55 -14.20
C TYR A 145 3.92 -4.69 -13.44
N GLN A 146 4.31 -5.92 -13.05
CA GLN A 146 5.53 -6.23 -12.28
C GLN A 146 5.60 -5.43 -10.96
N VAL A 147 4.47 -5.34 -10.25
CA VAL A 147 4.33 -4.60 -8.99
C VAL A 147 3.94 -5.56 -7.86
N GLN A 148 4.59 -5.45 -6.72
CA GLN A 148 4.29 -6.22 -5.53
C GLN A 148 3.36 -5.46 -4.59
N ILE A 149 2.48 -6.17 -3.88
CA ILE A 149 1.78 -5.66 -2.70
C ILE A 149 2.52 -6.16 -1.45
N ALA A 150 2.94 -5.25 -0.59
CA ALA A 150 3.42 -5.55 0.74
C ALA A 150 2.29 -5.31 1.76
N ILE A 151 1.80 -6.38 2.39
CA ILE A 151 0.76 -6.32 3.41
C ILE A 151 1.40 -5.77 4.69
N GLU A 152 0.80 -4.72 5.24
CA GLU A 152 1.26 -4.06 6.45
C GLU A 152 0.34 -4.41 7.62
N PRO A 153 0.79 -5.16 8.63
CA PRO A 153 0.13 -5.24 9.91
C PRO A 153 0.08 -3.86 10.59
N LEU A 154 -1.02 -3.56 11.28
CA LEU A 154 -1.18 -2.31 12.02
C LEU A 154 -1.49 -2.59 13.48
N GLY A 155 -1.14 -1.67 14.36
CA GLY A 155 -1.41 -1.80 15.78
C GLY A 155 -2.92 -1.92 16.11
N PRO A 156 -3.30 -2.54 17.24
CA PRO A 156 -4.71 -2.79 17.61
C PRO A 156 -5.52 -1.50 17.82
N GLY A 157 -4.86 -0.37 18.02
CA GLY A 157 -5.53 0.94 18.07
C GLY A 157 -5.93 1.49 16.70
N GLU A 158 -5.49 0.89 15.60
CA GLU A 158 -5.75 1.34 14.23
C GLU A 158 -6.82 0.48 13.53
N GLY A 159 -7.02 -0.76 13.99
CA GLY A 159 -8.00 -1.65 13.39
C GLY A 159 -8.10 -3.00 14.09
N ASN A 160 -9.02 -3.85 13.60
CA ASN A 160 -9.29 -5.16 14.16
C ASN A 160 -8.86 -6.32 13.23
N PHE A 161 -8.14 -6.03 12.16
CA PHE A 161 -7.69 -7.02 11.19
C PHE A 161 -6.21 -6.83 10.84
N LEU A 162 -5.44 -7.92 10.87
CA LEU A 162 -3.99 -7.95 10.64
C LEU A 162 -3.23 -7.05 11.63
N ASN A 163 -3.30 -7.41 12.91
CA ASN A 163 -2.61 -6.70 13.98
C ASN A 163 -1.24 -7.31 14.34
N HIS A 164 -0.89 -8.46 13.74
CA HIS A 164 0.37 -9.17 13.97
C HIS A 164 1.03 -9.55 12.63
N ALA A 165 2.36 -9.49 12.59
CA ALA A 165 3.15 -9.91 11.43
C ALA A 165 2.88 -11.39 11.05
N SER A 166 2.65 -12.25 12.05
CA SER A 166 2.31 -13.67 11.85
C SER A 166 0.99 -13.87 11.08
N GLN A 167 -0.02 -13.00 11.29
CA GLN A 167 -1.27 -13.08 10.55
C GLN A 167 -1.09 -12.73 9.06
N ALA A 168 -0.32 -11.69 8.78
CA ALA A 168 0.02 -11.33 7.40
C ALA A 168 0.85 -12.42 6.71
N ARG A 169 1.80 -13.03 7.44
CA ARG A 169 2.60 -14.16 6.95
C ARG A 169 1.71 -15.34 6.56
N GLN A 170 0.72 -15.71 7.38
CA GLN A 170 -0.23 -16.78 7.06
C GLN A 170 -1.00 -16.52 5.75
N ILE A 171 -1.43 -15.27 5.51
CA ILE A 171 -2.09 -14.89 4.25
C ILE A 171 -1.12 -15.04 3.07
N ILE A 172 0.12 -14.57 3.22
CA ILE A 172 1.15 -14.65 2.19
C ILE A 172 1.45 -16.11 1.82
N GLU A 173 1.61 -16.97 2.83
CA GLU A 173 1.85 -18.42 2.66
C GLU A 173 0.68 -19.11 1.96
N GLN A 174 -0.57 -18.74 2.27
CA GLN A 174 -1.76 -19.33 1.62
C GLN A 174 -1.95 -18.84 0.18
N ILE A 175 -1.57 -17.59 -0.13
CA ILE A 175 -1.63 -17.08 -1.51
C ILE A 175 -0.51 -17.66 -2.36
N ASP A 176 0.66 -17.94 -1.77
CA ASP A 176 1.86 -18.52 -2.39
C ASP A 176 2.24 -17.85 -3.72
N SER A 177 2.39 -16.53 -3.69
CA SER A 177 2.69 -15.73 -4.87
C SER A 177 3.89 -14.81 -4.66
N PRO A 178 4.78 -14.65 -5.67
CA PRO A 178 5.88 -13.71 -5.60
C PRO A 178 5.43 -12.24 -5.56
N TRP A 179 4.16 -11.97 -5.83
CA TRP A 179 3.60 -10.61 -5.90
C TRP A 179 3.04 -10.11 -4.57
N ILE A 180 2.95 -10.98 -3.54
CA ILE A 180 2.48 -10.59 -2.20
C ILE A 180 3.63 -10.75 -1.21
N ARG A 181 3.91 -9.69 -0.45
CA ARG A 181 5.03 -9.58 0.48
C ARG A 181 4.55 -9.04 1.83
N LEU A 182 5.42 -9.10 2.82
CA LEU A 182 5.23 -8.52 4.15
C LEU A 182 5.90 -7.15 4.23
N HIS A 183 5.18 -6.16 4.74
CA HIS A 183 5.75 -4.90 5.22
C HIS A 183 5.81 -4.94 6.75
N LEU A 184 6.95 -4.57 7.32
CA LEU A 184 7.14 -4.50 8.76
C LEU A 184 7.22 -3.05 9.20
N ASP A 185 6.18 -2.59 9.90
CA ASP A 185 6.11 -1.27 10.51
C ASP A 185 6.60 -1.33 11.97
N VAL A 186 7.58 -0.49 12.33
CA VAL A 186 8.18 -0.50 13.68
C VAL A 186 7.15 -0.14 14.75
N LYS A 187 6.23 0.79 14.47
CA LYS A 187 5.16 1.17 15.39
C LYS A 187 4.21 0.00 15.63
N ALA A 188 3.80 -0.70 14.58
CA ALA A 188 2.95 -1.87 14.67
C ALA A 188 3.63 -3.00 15.45
N MET A 189 4.87 -3.37 15.08
CA MET A 189 5.66 -4.39 15.78
C MET A 189 5.84 -4.07 17.27
N SER A 190 6.03 -2.81 17.64
CA SER A 190 6.17 -2.42 19.05
C SER A 190 4.92 -2.69 19.89
N SER A 191 3.76 -2.86 19.26
CA SER A 191 2.48 -3.16 19.92
C SER A 191 2.16 -4.66 20.01
N GLU A 192 2.97 -5.54 19.40
CA GLU A 192 2.72 -6.99 19.37
C GLU A 192 3.07 -7.71 20.67
N GLY A 193 3.69 -7.02 21.66
CA GLY A 193 4.06 -7.61 22.95
C GLY A 193 5.25 -8.57 22.90
N MET A 194 5.95 -8.61 21.77
CA MET A 194 7.17 -9.42 21.54
C MET A 194 8.37 -8.50 21.22
N PRO A 195 9.61 -8.95 21.51
CA PRO A 195 10.79 -8.25 21.00
C PRO A 195 10.81 -8.20 19.47
N ILE A 196 11.12 -7.02 18.92
CA ILE A 196 11.09 -6.77 17.46
C ILE A 196 12.01 -7.73 16.69
N ASP A 197 13.14 -8.10 17.24
CA ASP A 197 14.08 -9.06 16.63
C ASP A 197 13.49 -10.48 16.51
N GLN A 198 12.52 -10.84 17.35
CA GLN A 198 11.78 -12.10 17.24
C GLN A 198 10.69 -12.05 16.19
N ILE A 199 10.07 -10.87 15.97
CA ILE A 199 9.05 -10.68 14.92
C ILE A 199 9.70 -10.76 13.54
N ILE A 200 10.93 -10.23 13.39
CA ILE A 200 11.66 -10.16 12.11
C ILE A 200 12.21 -11.55 11.68
N ARG A 201 12.39 -12.48 12.60
CA ARG A 201 12.91 -13.84 12.33
C ARG A 201 11.80 -14.79 11.87
#